data_c7fbc90a2813ca7dadd1a02a726fddf0
#
_entry.id   c7fbc90a2813ca7dadd1a02a726fddf0
#
_cell.length_a   1.000
_cell.length_b   1.000
_cell.length_c   1.000
_cell.angle_alpha   90.00
_cell.angle_beta   90.00
_cell.angle_gamma   90.00
#
_symmetry.space_group_name_H-M   'P 1'
#
loop_
_entity.id
_entity.type
_entity.pdbx_description
1 polymer ?
#
loop_
_entity_poly.entity_id
_entity_poly.type
_entity_poly.pdbx_seq_one_letter_code
_entity_poly.pdbx_strand_id
1 'polypeptide(L)'
;LYILPVEQYPDIVPPQININASYSGADAQTVENSVTQIIEQQLTGLDGMLYFSSSSSSAGNSRIKITFSQEVNADIAQVQVQNKVNQILSRLPEDVQRQGVRVFKSQSDFLMMASVYDSTGLADKTDISDFLVSNLQDSISRIEGVGDVQVFVCFYAMRIWLDPYKLEKYKLIPKDVENAINAQNSQASAGRLGAMPTLDNQQLSVVVTARSMFRNVGEFENIVLKSNLDGSVVKIKDIARVEIGAQSYSNVTALNGFPASGISIQLASGANAVATSNRVKE
;
A
#
# COMPACT_ATOMS: atom_id res chain seq x y z
N LEU A 1 -11.40 37.60 -17.48
CA LEU A 1 -10.18 37.10 -16.78
C LEU A 1 -10.49 36.11 -15.66
N TYR A 2 -11.65 36.18 -14.99
CA TYR A 2 -12.05 35.28 -13.91
C TYR A 2 -12.51 33.88 -14.39
N ILE A 3 -12.62 33.64 -15.69
CA ILE A 3 -13.14 32.39 -16.27
C ILE A 3 -12.02 31.51 -16.84
N LEU A 4 -10.81 32.04 -16.99
CA LEU A 4 -9.68 31.27 -17.51
C LEU A 4 -9.08 30.37 -16.42
N PRO A 5 -8.82 29.11 -16.72
CA PRO A 5 -8.10 28.23 -15.79
C PRO A 5 -6.72 28.83 -15.51
N VAL A 6 -6.38 29.00 -14.25
CA VAL A 6 -5.06 29.48 -13.82
C VAL A 6 -4.31 28.27 -13.30
N GLU A 7 -3.30 27.88 -14.04
CA GLU A 7 -2.34 26.84 -13.65
C GLU A 7 -1.03 27.48 -13.21
N GLN A 8 -0.32 26.83 -12.30
CA GLN A 8 0.95 27.35 -11.76
C GLN A 8 2.06 27.31 -12.82
N TYR A 9 2.00 26.33 -13.73
CA TYR A 9 2.91 26.15 -14.86
C TYR A 9 2.11 25.76 -16.10
N PRO A 10 2.53 26.21 -17.30
CA PRO A 10 1.95 25.71 -18.54
C PRO A 10 2.28 24.20 -18.73
N ASP A 11 1.39 23.46 -19.38
CA ASP A 11 1.53 22.03 -19.73
C ASP A 11 2.65 21.78 -20.76
N ILE A 12 3.88 22.23 -20.45
CA ILE A 12 5.08 22.01 -21.29
C ILE A 12 5.89 20.81 -20.82
N VAL A 13 5.51 20.19 -19.70
CA VAL A 13 6.22 19.03 -19.13
C VAL A 13 5.76 17.77 -19.86
N PRO A 14 6.68 17.01 -20.46
CA PRO A 14 6.35 15.72 -21.08
C PRO A 14 5.60 14.79 -20.11
N PRO A 15 4.55 14.08 -20.57
CA PRO A 15 3.84 13.13 -19.73
C PRO A 15 4.79 12.08 -19.14
N GLN A 16 4.66 11.80 -17.85
CA GLN A 16 5.47 10.81 -17.15
C GLN A 16 4.59 9.78 -16.46
N ILE A 17 4.96 8.53 -16.60
CA ILE A 17 4.31 7.40 -15.91
C ILE A 17 5.30 6.78 -14.96
N ASN A 18 4.87 6.58 -13.72
CA ASN A 18 5.65 5.90 -12.69
C ASN A 18 5.13 4.47 -12.47
N ILE A 19 6.07 3.55 -12.32
CA ILE A 19 5.81 2.17 -11.90
C ILE A 19 6.52 1.99 -10.56
N ASN A 20 5.78 1.57 -9.54
CA ASN A 20 6.32 1.22 -8.24
C ASN A 20 6.00 -0.23 -7.91
N ALA A 21 7.03 -0.98 -7.53
CA ALA A 21 6.89 -2.33 -7.00
C ALA A 21 7.68 -2.45 -5.70
N SER A 22 7.22 -3.32 -4.80
CA SER A 22 7.90 -3.57 -3.53
C SER A 22 8.16 -5.07 -3.37
N TYR A 23 9.41 -5.40 -3.02
CA TYR A 23 9.84 -6.74 -2.69
C TYR A 23 10.43 -6.72 -1.29
N SER A 24 9.57 -6.87 -0.28
CA SER A 24 9.94 -6.74 1.12
C SER A 24 11.03 -7.74 1.51
N GLY A 25 12.09 -7.25 2.18
CA GLY A 25 13.21 -8.08 2.63
C GLY A 25 14.27 -8.39 1.58
N ALA A 26 14.08 -7.98 0.32
CA ALA A 26 15.11 -8.12 -0.72
C ALA A 26 16.10 -6.95 -0.69
N ASP A 27 17.36 -7.23 -0.99
CA ASP A 27 18.39 -6.22 -1.21
C ASP A 27 18.23 -5.56 -2.60
N ALA A 28 18.95 -4.47 -2.83
CA ALA A 28 18.86 -3.70 -4.08
C ALA A 28 19.20 -4.54 -5.31
N GLN A 29 20.19 -5.44 -5.22
CA GLN A 29 20.62 -6.28 -6.33
C GLN A 29 19.57 -7.34 -6.67
N THR A 30 18.95 -7.93 -5.66
CA THR A 30 17.85 -8.89 -5.82
C THR A 30 16.62 -8.21 -6.44
N VAL A 31 16.27 -7.00 -5.97
CA VAL A 31 15.17 -6.20 -6.55
C VAL A 31 15.44 -5.87 -8.01
N GLU A 32 16.67 -5.45 -8.32
CA GLU A 32 17.10 -5.17 -9.68
C GLU A 32 16.89 -6.38 -10.60
N ASN A 33 17.48 -7.52 -10.26
CA ASN A 33 17.48 -8.70 -11.10
C ASN A 33 16.09 -9.37 -11.22
N SER A 34 15.32 -9.38 -10.13
CA SER A 34 14.07 -10.15 -10.06
C SER A 34 12.82 -9.33 -10.35
N VAL A 35 12.89 -8.01 -10.30
CA VAL A 35 11.74 -7.12 -10.47
C VAL A 35 12.01 -6.07 -11.54
N THR A 36 13.02 -5.22 -11.32
CA THR A 36 13.26 -4.03 -12.16
C THR A 36 13.57 -4.42 -13.59
N GLN A 37 14.54 -5.29 -13.84
CA GLN A 37 14.92 -5.73 -15.18
C GLN A 37 13.80 -6.47 -15.92
N ILE A 38 12.99 -7.26 -15.20
CA ILE A 38 11.86 -7.97 -15.82
C ILE A 38 10.82 -6.97 -16.33
N ILE A 39 10.55 -5.91 -15.56
CA ILE A 39 9.63 -4.84 -15.97
C ILE A 39 10.23 -4.05 -17.14
N GLU A 40 11.48 -3.62 -17.05
CA GLU A 40 12.17 -2.84 -18.08
C GLU A 40 12.15 -3.53 -19.45
N GLN A 41 12.43 -4.83 -19.49
CA GLN A 41 12.41 -5.63 -20.72
C GLN A 41 11.03 -5.56 -21.42
N GLN A 42 9.96 -5.43 -20.67
CA GLN A 42 8.60 -5.36 -21.23
C GLN A 42 8.20 -3.96 -21.69
N LEU A 43 8.87 -2.92 -21.21
CA LEU A 43 8.56 -1.54 -21.58
C LEU A 43 9.00 -1.17 -23.00
N THR A 44 9.80 -2.00 -23.64
CA THR A 44 10.22 -1.77 -25.04
C THR A 44 9.01 -1.79 -25.96
N GLY A 45 9.01 -0.85 -26.94
CA GLY A 45 7.93 -0.73 -27.94
C GLY A 45 6.66 -0.05 -27.43
N LEU A 46 6.76 0.80 -26.41
CA LEU A 46 5.69 1.74 -26.04
C LEU A 46 5.68 2.93 -26.99
N ASP A 47 4.50 3.23 -27.54
CA ASP A 47 4.34 4.34 -28.49
C ASP A 47 4.63 5.69 -27.82
N GLY A 48 5.48 6.49 -28.47
CA GLY A 48 5.83 7.81 -27.99
C GLY A 48 6.71 7.85 -26.74
N MET A 49 7.24 6.72 -26.27
CA MET A 49 8.21 6.69 -25.20
C MET A 49 9.55 7.31 -25.62
N LEU A 50 10.05 8.28 -24.89
CA LEU A 50 11.35 8.91 -25.13
C LEU A 50 12.46 8.15 -24.41
N TYR A 51 12.31 7.97 -23.12
CA TYR A 51 13.25 7.23 -22.26
C TYR A 51 12.57 6.79 -20.96
N PHE A 52 13.21 5.91 -20.25
CA PHE A 52 12.87 5.59 -18.87
C PHE A 52 14.13 5.62 -17.97
N SER A 53 13.90 5.77 -16.69
CA SER A 53 14.92 5.64 -15.65
C SER A 53 14.38 4.77 -14.53
N SER A 54 15.24 3.92 -13.98
CA SER A 54 14.88 3.01 -12.90
C SER A 54 15.80 3.17 -11.69
N SER A 55 15.28 2.82 -10.52
CA SER A 55 16.05 2.76 -9.30
C SER A 55 15.55 1.61 -8.43
N SER A 56 16.51 0.83 -7.90
CA SER A 56 16.29 -0.26 -6.97
C SER A 56 16.94 0.08 -5.64
N SER A 57 16.20 -0.04 -4.53
CA SER A 57 16.70 0.33 -3.21
C SER A 57 16.91 -0.88 -2.32
N SER A 58 17.82 -0.76 -1.34
CA SER A 58 18.04 -1.77 -0.31
C SER A 58 16.86 -1.96 0.66
N ALA A 59 15.85 -1.09 0.58
CA ALA A 59 14.58 -1.26 1.28
C ALA A 59 13.57 -2.12 0.52
N GLY A 60 13.99 -2.78 -0.57
CA GLY A 60 13.12 -3.65 -1.36
C GLY A 60 12.22 -2.92 -2.36
N ASN A 61 12.46 -1.66 -2.67
CA ASN A 61 11.61 -0.89 -3.59
C ASN A 61 12.24 -0.77 -4.98
N SER A 62 11.45 -1.05 -6.01
CA SER A 62 11.71 -0.73 -7.41
C SER A 62 10.85 0.44 -7.85
N ARG A 63 11.46 1.44 -8.47
CA ARG A 63 10.77 2.58 -9.07
C ARG A 63 11.27 2.79 -10.48
N ILE A 64 10.35 2.83 -11.45
CA ILE A 64 10.65 3.07 -12.85
C ILE A 64 9.83 4.28 -13.28
N LYS A 65 10.48 5.29 -13.84
CA LYS A 65 9.86 6.48 -14.38
C LYS A 65 10.03 6.48 -15.90
N ILE A 66 8.92 6.56 -16.62
CA ILE A 66 8.87 6.57 -18.09
C ILE A 66 8.46 7.96 -18.52
N THR A 67 9.20 8.56 -19.45
CA THR A 67 8.90 9.87 -20.04
C THR A 67 8.46 9.69 -21.49
N PHE A 68 7.33 10.26 -21.84
CA PHE A 68 6.73 10.23 -23.18
C PHE A 68 6.90 11.56 -23.89
N SER A 69 6.67 11.58 -25.21
CA SER A 69 6.61 12.83 -25.98
C SER A 69 5.37 13.66 -25.59
N GLN A 70 5.43 14.98 -25.76
CA GLN A 70 4.34 15.90 -25.40
C GLN A 70 3.03 15.62 -26.13
N GLU A 71 3.10 14.99 -27.31
CA GLU A 71 1.92 14.64 -28.11
C GLU A 71 1.12 13.46 -27.56
N VAL A 72 1.71 12.70 -26.63
CA VAL A 72 1.08 11.49 -26.06
C VAL A 72 0.11 11.87 -24.95
N ASN A 73 -1.11 11.38 -25.04
CA ASN A 73 -2.06 11.51 -23.95
C ASN A 73 -1.63 10.65 -22.75
N ALA A 74 -1.48 11.27 -21.57
CA ALA A 74 -1.02 10.63 -20.35
C ALA A 74 -1.92 9.46 -19.89
N ASP A 75 -3.24 9.53 -20.14
CA ASP A 75 -4.18 8.46 -19.78
C ASP A 75 -3.97 7.23 -20.66
N ILE A 76 -3.79 7.44 -21.96
CA ILE A 76 -3.49 6.38 -22.92
C ILE A 76 -2.14 5.73 -22.58
N ALA A 77 -1.12 6.54 -22.30
CA ALA A 77 0.20 6.06 -21.89
C ALA A 77 0.12 5.21 -20.63
N GLN A 78 -0.63 5.64 -19.61
CA GLN A 78 -0.84 4.86 -18.39
C GLN A 78 -1.49 3.51 -18.68
N VAL A 79 -2.52 3.46 -19.51
CA VAL A 79 -3.19 2.21 -19.90
C VAL A 79 -2.23 1.27 -20.64
N GLN A 80 -1.43 1.81 -21.58
CA GLN A 80 -0.44 1.01 -22.31
C GLN A 80 0.61 0.41 -21.36
N VAL A 81 1.16 1.20 -20.44
CA VAL A 81 2.12 0.75 -19.43
C VAL A 81 1.50 -0.29 -18.50
N GLN A 82 0.27 -0.04 -18.03
CA GLN A 82 -0.45 -1.01 -17.18
C GLN A 82 -0.65 -2.34 -17.88
N ASN A 83 -1.03 -2.33 -19.16
CA ASN A 83 -1.19 -3.55 -19.96
C ASN A 83 0.14 -4.32 -20.09
N LYS A 84 1.25 -3.61 -20.33
CA LYS A 84 2.59 -4.21 -20.38
C LYS A 84 2.99 -4.85 -19.05
N VAL A 85 2.75 -4.17 -17.94
CA VAL A 85 3.03 -4.67 -16.59
C VAL A 85 2.17 -5.89 -16.27
N ASN A 86 0.89 -5.87 -16.61
CA ASN A 86 -0.02 -7.00 -16.37
C ASN A 86 0.42 -8.28 -17.10
N GLN A 87 1.01 -8.17 -18.31
CA GLN A 87 1.51 -9.31 -19.08
C GLN A 87 2.65 -10.07 -18.38
N ILE A 88 3.42 -9.39 -17.55
CA ILE A 88 4.57 -9.99 -16.88
C ILE A 88 4.35 -10.21 -15.38
N LEU A 89 3.19 -9.88 -14.85
CA LEU A 89 2.92 -9.97 -13.42
C LEU A 89 3.21 -11.38 -12.88
N SER A 90 2.85 -12.43 -13.64
CA SER A 90 3.10 -13.82 -13.27
C SER A 90 4.58 -14.25 -13.28
N ARG A 91 5.48 -13.44 -13.87
CA ARG A 91 6.92 -13.68 -13.90
C ARG A 91 7.66 -13.05 -12.73
N LEU A 92 7.00 -12.15 -12.01
CA LEU A 92 7.56 -11.49 -10.82
C LEU A 92 7.50 -12.43 -9.61
N PRO A 93 8.34 -12.21 -8.58
CA PRO A 93 8.26 -12.96 -7.34
C PRO A 93 6.86 -12.90 -6.70
N GLU A 94 6.43 -13.98 -6.07
CA GLU A 94 5.07 -14.10 -5.49
C GLU A 94 4.75 -12.99 -4.49
N ASP A 95 5.73 -12.56 -3.70
CA ASP A 95 5.55 -11.46 -2.75
C ASP A 95 5.27 -10.12 -3.45
N VAL A 96 5.90 -9.86 -4.60
CA VAL A 96 5.63 -8.68 -5.44
C VAL A 96 4.25 -8.77 -6.08
N GLN A 97 3.85 -9.96 -6.54
CA GLN A 97 2.51 -10.18 -7.10
C GLN A 97 1.41 -9.91 -6.07
N ARG A 98 1.59 -10.36 -4.82
CA ARG A 98 0.64 -10.13 -3.72
C ARG A 98 0.52 -8.67 -3.31
N GLN A 99 1.64 -7.94 -3.27
CA GLN A 99 1.64 -6.51 -2.96
C GLN A 99 1.12 -5.67 -4.13
N GLY A 100 1.25 -6.20 -5.35
CA GLY A 100 0.86 -5.57 -6.59
C GLY A 100 1.91 -4.57 -7.10
N VAL A 101 1.85 -4.29 -8.39
CA VAL A 101 2.66 -3.28 -9.07
C VAL A 101 1.75 -2.09 -9.38
N ARG A 102 2.13 -0.91 -8.91
CA ARG A 102 1.35 0.31 -9.09
C ARG A 102 1.87 1.08 -10.30
N VAL A 103 0.97 1.44 -11.20
CA VAL A 103 1.24 2.29 -12.37
C VAL A 103 0.38 3.54 -12.27
N PHE A 104 1.01 4.70 -12.25
CA PHE A 104 0.31 5.97 -12.10
C PHE A 104 1.02 7.09 -12.86
N LYS A 105 0.25 8.10 -13.25
CA LYS A 105 0.80 9.32 -13.86
C LYS A 105 1.65 10.08 -12.85
N SER A 106 2.78 10.61 -13.29
CA SER A 106 3.50 11.60 -12.50
C SER A 106 2.71 12.90 -12.57
N GLN A 107 1.90 13.16 -11.59
CA GLN A 107 1.32 14.48 -11.44
C GLN A 107 2.36 15.35 -10.75
N SER A 108 2.79 16.40 -11.44
CA SER A 108 3.83 17.30 -10.96
C SER A 108 3.30 18.39 -10.02
N ASP A 109 2.01 18.62 -10.00
CA ASP A 109 1.45 19.82 -9.39
C ASP A 109 0.73 19.51 -8.07
N PHE A 110 1.49 19.65 -6.99
CA PHE A 110 0.89 19.76 -5.67
C PHE A 110 0.17 21.12 -5.57
N LEU A 111 -1.15 21.08 -5.40
CA LEU A 111 -1.94 22.26 -5.12
C LEU A 111 -1.59 22.82 -3.75
N MET A 112 -1.51 21.92 -2.77
CA MET A 112 -1.31 22.29 -1.37
C MET A 112 -0.73 21.11 -0.58
N MET A 113 0.09 21.43 0.40
CA MET A 113 0.49 20.50 1.45
C MET A 113 0.06 21.06 2.80
N ALA A 114 -0.60 20.24 3.60
CA ALA A 114 -0.98 20.56 4.96
C ALA A 114 -0.33 19.56 5.93
N SER A 115 0.03 20.04 7.11
CA SER A 115 0.55 19.21 8.18
C SER A 115 -0.31 19.40 9.43
N VAL A 116 -0.65 18.29 10.07
CA VAL A 116 -1.41 18.26 11.32
C VAL A 116 -0.51 17.73 12.42
N TYR A 117 -0.55 18.37 13.57
CA TYR A 117 0.16 17.95 14.78
C TYR A 117 -0.70 18.19 16.02
N ASP A 118 -0.45 17.45 17.06
CA ASP A 118 -1.08 17.63 18.35
C ASP A 118 -0.18 18.50 19.24
N SER A 119 -0.65 19.72 19.57
CA SER A 119 0.08 20.64 20.44
C SER A 119 0.12 20.21 21.90
N THR A 120 -0.74 19.26 22.31
CA THR A 120 -0.73 18.70 23.67
C THR A 120 0.36 17.64 23.83
N GLY A 121 0.86 17.06 22.72
CA GLY A 121 1.87 16.01 22.71
C GLY A 121 1.37 14.66 23.22
N LEU A 122 0.05 14.46 23.31
CA LEU A 122 -0.56 13.20 23.75
C LEU A 122 -0.73 12.21 22.60
N ALA A 123 -1.04 12.72 21.39
CA ALA A 123 -1.19 11.89 20.19
C ALA A 123 0.19 11.60 19.56
N ASP A 124 0.40 10.34 19.20
CA ASP A 124 1.57 9.96 18.42
C ASP A 124 1.33 10.19 16.92
N LYS A 125 2.38 9.97 16.12
CA LYS A 125 2.30 10.11 14.66
C LYS A 125 1.25 9.19 14.04
N THR A 126 1.04 8.01 14.60
CA THR A 126 0.12 7.00 14.07
C THR A 126 -1.33 7.42 14.33
N ASP A 127 -1.61 7.97 15.51
CA ASP A 127 -2.91 8.55 15.86
C ASP A 127 -3.28 9.70 14.92
N ILE A 128 -2.33 10.61 14.69
CA ILE A 128 -2.53 11.76 13.78
C ILE A 128 -2.76 11.28 12.35
N SER A 129 -2.02 10.27 11.90
CA SER A 129 -2.19 9.69 10.57
C SER A 129 -3.56 9.02 10.41
N ASP A 130 -4.00 8.27 11.41
CA ASP A 130 -5.31 7.62 11.41
C ASP A 130 -6.45 8.65 11.38
N PHE A 131 -6.30 9.72 12.17
CA PHE A 131 -7.25 10.85 12.14
C PHE A 131 -7.35 11.49 10.75
N LEU A 132 -6.21 11.74 10.08
CA LEU A 132 -6.18 12.32 8.74
C LEU A 132 -6.87 11.44 7.71
N VAL A 133 -6.62 10.12 7.74
CA VAL A 133 -7.23 9.17 6.81
C VAL A 133 -8.72 9.04 7.07
N SER A 134 -9.11 8.87 8.33
CA SER A 134 -10.50 8.57 8.69
C SER A 134 -11.44 9.77 8.57
N ASN A 135 -10.92 11.00 8.76
CA ASN A 135 -11.77 12.19 8.83
C ASN A 135 -11.57 13.19 7.70
N LEU A 136 -10.36 13.32 7.17
CA LEU A 136 -10.05 14.40 6.23
C LEU A 136 -9.82 13.91 4.79
N GLN A 137 -9.21 12.74 4.57
CA GLN A 137 -8.85 12.27 3.23
C GLN A 137 -10.07 12.17 2.31
N ASP A 138 -11.11 11.49 2.76
CA ASP A 138 -12.33 11.30 1.96
C ASP A 138 -13.10 12.61 1.73
N SER A 139 -13.13 13.49 2.73
CA SER A 139 -13.81 14.78 2.63
C SER A 139 -13.14 15.69 1.61
N ILE A 140 -11.80 15.75 1.65
CA ILE A 140 -11.02 16.57 0.71
C ILE A 140 -11.04 15.98 -0.70
N SER A 141 -10.99 14.66 -0.85
CA SER A 141 -11.00 14.00 -2.17
C SER A 141 -12.30 14.24 -2.96
N ARG A 142 -13.39 14.58 -2.29
CA ARG A 142 -14.69 14.88 -2.92
C ARG A 142 -14.85 16.33 -3.33
N ILE A 143 -13.90 17.20 -3.02
CA ILE A 143 -13.96 18.61 -3.40
C ILE A 143 -13.70 18.74 -4.89
N GLU A 144 -14.57 19.49 -5.58
CA GLU A 144 -14.43 19.74 -7.01
C GLU A 144 -13.11 20.45 -7.34
N GLY A 145 -12.36 19.89 -8.28
CA GLY A 145 -11.04 20.36 -8.67
C GLY A 145 -9.88 19.66 -7.97
N VAL A 146 -10.13 18.83 -6.95
CA VAL A 146 -9.12 17.96 -6.35
C VAL A 146 -8.94 16.72 -7.21
N GLY A 147 -7.70 16.40 -7.57
CA GLY A 147 -7.34 15.26 -8.42
C GLY A 147 -6.94 14.03 -7.61
N ASP A 148 -6.09 14.21 -6.62
CA ASP A 148 -5.68 13.13 -5.70
C ASP A 148 -5.33 13.70 -4.32
N VAL A 149 -5.49 12.89 -3.31
CA VAL A 149 -5.20 13.23 -1.92
C VAL A 149 -4.35 12.13 -1.29
N GLN A 150 -3.11 12.45 -1.01
CA GLN A 150 -2.18 11.51 -0.38
C GLN A 150 -1.87 11.93 1.05
N VAL A 151 -2.14 11.06 1.99
CA VAL A 151 -1.72 11.22 3.39
C VAL A 151 -0.38 10.51 3.57
N PHE A 152 0.58 11.19 4.21
CA PHE A 152 1.86 10.58 4.60
C PHE A 152 1.67 9.70 5.83
N VAL A 153 1.05 8.57 5.61
CA VAL A 153 0.49 7.71 6.65
C VAL A 153 1.56 6.87 7.34
N CYS A 154 1.40 6.70 8.63
CA CYS A 154 1.96 5.61 9.39
C CYS A 154 0.80 4.79 9.96
N PHE A 155 0.42 3.71 9.27
CA PHE A 155 -0.66 2.85 9.75
C PHE A 155 -0.27 2.06 10.99
N TYR A 156 -1.26 1.70 11.79
CA TYR A 156 -1.11 0.68 12.80
C TYR A 156 -0.93 -0.70 12.15
N ALA A 157 -0.03 -1.48 12.71
CA ALA A 157 0.20 -2.85 12.29
C ALA A 157 0.41 -3.74 13.53
N MET A 158 0.10 -5.02 13.37
CA MET A 158 0.48 -6.02 14.36
C MET A 158 1.98 -6.32 14.19
N ARG A 159 2.76 -5.97 15.19
CA ARG A 159 4.21 -6.17 15.23
C ARG A 159 4.53 -7.47 16.00
N ILE A 160 5.28 -8.34 15.35
CA ILE A 160 5.72 -9.62 15.93
C ILE A 160 7.24 -9.60 15.97
N TRP A 161 7.79 -9.40 17.17
CA TRP A 161 9.23 -9.34 17.42
C TRP A 161 9.74 -10.74 17.75
N LEU A 162 10.33 -11.40 16.76
CA LEU A 162 10.86 -12.75 16.89
C LEU A 162 12.14 -12.73 17.72
N ASP A 163 12.24 -13.67 18.66
CA ASP A 163 13.44 -13.92 19.45
C ASP A 163 14.29 -15.00 18.76
N PRO A 164 15.50 -14.68 18.26
CA PRO A 164 16.34 -15.63 17.53
C PRO A 164 16.73 -16.86 18.35
N TYR A 165 16.99 -16.68 19.65
CA TYR A 165 17.36 -17.80 20.54
C TYR A 165 16.22 -18.78 20.78
N LYS A 166 15.00 -18.24 20.87
CA LYS A 166 13.80 -19.08 21.01
C LYS A 166 13.46 -19.78 19.70
N LEU A 167 13.63 -19.12 18.54
CA LEU A 167 13.46 -19.76 17.24
C LEU A 167 14.41 -20.96 17.10
N GLU A 168 15.68 -20.79 17.43
CA GLU A 168 16.67 -21.87 17.41
C GLU A 168 16.29 -23.02 18.35
N LYS A 169 15.90 -22.68 19.60
CA LYS A 169 15.46 -23.66 20.59
C LYS A 169 14.33 -24.56 20.10
N TYR A 170 13.35 -23.98 19.40
CA TYR A 170 12.19 -24.72 18.87
C TYR A 170 12.43 -25.25 17.44
N LYS A 171 13.61 -25.01 16.86
CA LYS A 171 13.98 -25.38 15.47
C LYS A 171 12.98 -24.82 14.46
N LEU A 172 12.70 -23.53 14.56
CA LEU A 172 11.83 -22.76 13.69
C LEU A 172 12.64 -21.70 12.96
N ILE A 173 12.25 -21.38 11.74
CA ILE A 173 12.77 -20.26 10.97
C ILE A 173 11.70 -19.16 10.82
N PRO A 174 12.06 -17.91 10.57
CA PRO A 174 11.08 -16.84 10.39
C PRO A 174 9.99 -17.15 9.35
N LYS A 175 10.33 -17.89 8.31
CA LYS A 175 9.38 -18.33 7.27
C LYS A 175 8.31 -19.26 7.79
N ASP A 176 8.60 -20.10 8.78
CA ASP A 176 7.60 -20.97 9.41
C ASP A 176 6.55 -20.13 10.14
N VAL A 177 6.99 -19.06 10.80
CA VAL A 177 6.09 -18.12 11.50
C VAL A 177 5.19 -17.40 10.50
N GLU A 178 5.75 -16.90 9.42
CA GLU A 178 4.99 -16.26 8.34
C GLU A 178 3.95 -17.20 7.74
N ASN A 179 4.34 -18.43 7.42
CA ASN A 179 3.44 -19.45 6.87
C ASN A 179 2.30 -19.78 7.84
N ALA A 180 2.59 -19.90 9.14
CA ALA A 180 1.58 -20.18 10.15
C ALA A 180 0.59 -19.03 10.32
N ILE A 181 1.07 -17.78 10.26
CA ILE A 181 0.21 -16.59 10.27
C ILE A 181 -0.68 -16.58 9.06
N ASN A 182 -0.13 -16.74 7.85
CA ASN A 182 -0.89 -16.75 6.61
C ASN A 182 -1.95 -17.85 6.57
N ALA A 183 -1.64 -19.04 7.09
CA ALA A 183 -2.57 -20.16 7.13
C ALA A 183 -3.73 -19.94 8.11
N GLN A 184 -3.48 -19.31 9.27
CA GLN A 184 -4.47 -19.17 10.34
C GLN A 184 -5.17 -17.80 10.34
N ASN A 185 -4.55 -16.77 9.77
CA ASN A 185 -5.12 -15.43 9.63
C ASN A 185 -5.59 -15.19 8.18
N SER A 186 -6.35 -16.12 7.63
CA SER A 186 -6.89 -16.04 6.27
C SER A 186 -8.40 -15.90 6.28
N GLN A 187 -8.93 -15.16 5.30
CA GLN A 187 -10.37 -15.02 5.14
C GLN A 187 -10.91 -16.24 4.37
N ALA A 188 -11.65 -17.10 5.06
CA ALA A 188 -12.32 -18.23 4.44
C ALA A 188 -13.81 -17.91 4.25
N SER A 189 -14.30 -18.08 3.01
CA SER A 189 -15.73 -18.09 2.73
C SER A 189 -16.24 -19.50 3.01
N ALA A 190 -16.99 -19.68 4.09
CA ALA A 190 -17.50 -20.98 4.50
C ALA A 190 -18.75 -21.42 3.71
N GLY A 191 -19.26 -20.54 2.79
CA GLY A 191 -20.38 -20.88 1.92
C GLY A 191 -21.77 -20.75 2.57
N ARG A 192 -22.73 -21.36 1.95
CA ARG A 192 -24.14 -21.36 2.40
C ARG A 192 -24.66 -22.78 2.52
N LEU A 193 -25.18 -23.16 3.68
CA LEU A 193 -25.94 -24.38 3.88
C LEU A 193 -27.34 -24.17 3.29
N GLY A 194 -27.80 -25.10 2.48
CA GLY A 194 -29.12 -25.02 1.87
C GLY A 194 -29.21 -24.08 0.66
N ALA A 195 -28.11 -23.91 -0.08
CA ALA A 195 -28.13 -23.27 -1.40
C ALA A 195 -28.84 -24.15 -2.44
N MET A 196 -29.41 -23.52 -3.48
CA MET A 196 -30.02 -24.26 -4.59
C MET A 196 -28.96 -25.15 -5.32
N PRO A 197 -29.35 -26.33 -5.80
CA PRO A 197 -30.67 -26.95 -5.74
C PRO A 197 -31.01 -27.50 -4.36
N THR A 198 -32.23 -27.15 -3.87
CA THR A 198 -32.73 -27.57 -2.55
C THR A 198 -33.30 -28.99 -2.64
N LEU A 199 -33.07 -29.80 -1.60
CA LEU A 199 -33.75 -31.06 -1.43
C LEU A 199 -35.23 -30.84 -1.00
N ASP A 200 -36.13 -31.73 -1.37
CA ASP A 200 -37.50 -31.71 -0.92
C ASP A 200 -37.55 -31.71 0.63
N ASN A 201 -38.23 -30.74 1.25
CA ASN A 201 -38.32 -30.46 2.69
C ASN A 201 -37.17 -29.63 3.30
N GLN A 202 -36.30 -29.03 2.53
CA GLN A 202 -35.32 -28.09 3.08
C GLN A 202 -35.95 -26.74 3.37
N GLN A 203 -36.18 -26.44 4.66
CA GLN A 203 -36.83 -25.19 5.11
C GLN A 203 -35.84 -24.10 5.53
N LEU A 204 -34.56 -24.39 5.64
CA LEU A 204 -33.58 -23.45 6.18
C LEU A 204 -32.40 -23.24 5.21
N SER A 205 -32.13 -21.99 4.89
CA SER A 205 -30.91 -21.57 4.21
C SER A 205 -30.10 -20.67 5.15
N VAL A 206 -28.91 -21.10 5.55
CA VAL A 206 -28.03 -20.39 6.48
C VAL A 206 -26.71 -20.06 5.81
N VAL A 207 -26.30 -18.79 5.87
CA VAL A 207 -24.94 -18.37 5.52
C VAL A 207 -24.01 -18.74 6.67
N VAL A 208 -23.02 -19.57 6.39
CA VAL A 208 -21.98 -19.91 7.36
C VAL A 208 -20.91 -18.84 7.28
N THR A 209 -20.80 -18.04 8.31
CA THR A 209 -19.70 -17.07 8.47
C THR A 209 -18.61 -17.68 9.32
N ALA A 210 -17.46 -17.91 8.74
CA ALA A 210 -16.26 -18.24 9.52
C ALA A 210 -15.60 -16.95 10.03
N ARG A 211 -15.08 -16.99 11.25
CA ARG A 211 -14.26 -15.88 11.79
C ARG A 211 -12.97 -15.82 10.99
N SER A 212 -12.78 -14.74 10.25
CA SER A 212 -11.84 -14.75 9.14
C SER A 212 -10.48 -14.16 9.44
N MET A 213 -10.37 -13.11 10.23
CA MET A 213 -9.08 -12.45 10.52
C MET A 213 -8.97 -12.15 12.01
N PHE A 214 -7.76 -12.28 12.53
CA PHE A 214 -7.43 -11.90 13.90
C PHE A 214 -7.42 -10.37 14.04
N ARG A 215 -7.91 -9.87 15.18
CA ARG A 215 -8.11 -8.45 15.41
C ARG A 215 -7.38 -7.90 16.62
N ASN A 216 -6.90 -8.76 17.49
CA ASN A 216 -6.26 -8.35 18.74
C ASN A 216 -4.97 -9.13 19.00
N VAL A 217 -4.12 -8.57 19.85
CA VAL A 217 -2.81 -9.15 20.22
C VAL A 217 -2.94 -10.59 20.69
N GLY A 218 -3.92 -10.88 21.57
CA GLY A 218 -4.09 -12.21 22.14
C GLY A 218 -4.44 -13.30 21.13
N GLU A 219 -5.13 -12.95 20.04
CA GLU A 219 -5.42 -13.90 18.95
C GLU A 219 -4.14 -14.23 18.18
N PHE A 220 -3.29 -13.25 17.88
CA PHE A 220 -2.00 -13.47 17.25
C PHE A 220 -1.04 -14.26 18.15
N GLU A 221 -0.98 -13.96 19.43
CA GLU A 221 -0.16 -14.70 20.40
C GLU A 221 -0.50 -16.19 20.46
N ASN A 222 -1.76 -16.55 20.23
CA ASN A 222 -2.25 -17.92 20.29
C ASN A 222 -2.14 -18.70 18.98
N ILE A 223 -1.62 -18.11 17.90
CA ILE A 223 -1.34 -18.83 16.65
C ILE A 223 -0.38 -19.99 16.93
N VAL A 224 -0.75 -21.18 16.46
CA VAL A 224 0.05 -22.39 16.61
C VAL A 224 1.09 -22.46 15.51
N LEU A 225 2.36 -22.57 15.90
CA LEU A 225 3.49 -22.69 14.96
C LEU A 225 3.87 -24.15 14.72
N LYS A 226 3.84 -24.96 15.78
CA LYS A 226 4.25 -26.36 15.73
C LYS A 226 3.48 -27.17 16.75
N SER A 227 3.06 -28.37 16.36
CA SER A 227 2.53 -29.39 17.27
C SER A 227 3.51 -30.55 17.37
N ASN A 228 3.82 -30.95 18.56
CA ASN A 228 4.71 -32.10 18.85
C ASN A 228 3.89 -33.37 18.99
N LEU A 229 4.56 -34.52 18.84
CA LEU A 229 3.93 -35.85 18.98
C LEU A 229 3.40 -36.15 20.39
N ASP A 230 3.93 -35.46 21.43
CA ASP A 230 3.48 -35.53 22.79
C ASP A 230 2.23 -34.70 23.11
N GLY A 231 1.66 -34.04 22.10
CA GLY A 231 0.51 -33.17 22.23
C GLY A 231 0.84 -31.72 22.65
N SER A 232 2.10 -31.41 22.92
CA SER A 232 2.51 -30.04 23.22
C SER A 232 2.50 -29.18 21.96
N VAL A 233 2.14 -27.91 22.12
CA VAL A 233 2.08 -26.94 21.00
C VAL A 233 2.97 -25.74 21.27
N VAL A 234 3.69 -25.28 20.27
CA VAL A 234 4.46 -24.04 20.30
C VAL A 234 3.62 -22.94 19.66
N LYS A 235 3.42 -21.84 20.36
CA LYS A 235 2.63 -20.69 19.92
C LYS A 235 3.53 -19.48 19.67
N ILE A 236 3.02 -18.45 18.98
CA ILE A 236 3.78 -17.21 18.73
C ILE A 236 4.28 -16.59 20.04
N LYS A 237 3.46 -16.51 21.08
CA LYS A 237 3.86 -15.97 22.39
C LYS A 237 5.08 -16.66 23.03
N ASP A 238 5.35 -17.91 22.66
CA ASP A 238 6.48 -18.66 23.21
C ASP A 238 7.82 -18.23 22.59
N ILE A 239 7.77 -17.67 21.37
CA ILE A 239 8.96 -17.30 20.58
C ILE A 239 9.04 -15.80 20.23
N ALA A 240 7.98 -15.05 20.47
CA ALA A 240 7.90 -13.65 20.05
C ALA A 240 7.13 -12.79 21.05
N ARG A 241 7.37 -11.48 20.97
CA ARG A 241 6.52 -10.45 21.59
C ARG A 241 5.60 -9.90 20.51
N VAL A 242 4.31 -9.82 20.79
CA VAL A 242 3.29 -9.28 19.89
C VAL A 242 2.75 -7.98 20.46
N GLU A 243 2.70 -6.94 19.65
CA GLU A 243 2.16 -5.63 20.04
C GLU A 243 1.55 -4.90 18.85
N ILE A 244 0.64 -3.98 19.11
CA ILE A 244 0.19 -3.01 18.10
C ILE A 244 1.19 -1.86 18.08
N GLY A 245 1.64 -1.49 16.89
CA GLY A 245 2.58 -0.39 16.71
C GLY A 245 2.56 0.14 15.29
N ALA A 246 3.42 1.10 15.01
CA ALA A 246 3.53 1.68 13.67
C ALA A 246 4.00 0.64 12.65
N GLN A 247 3.41 0.64 11.46
CA GLN A 247 3.81 -0.24 10.35
C GLN A 247 5.27 0.02 9.95
N SER A 248 5.73 1.26 10.00
CA SER A 248 7.10 1.65 9.70
C SER A 248 7.57 2.77 10.63
N TYR A 249 8.80 2.64 11.12
CA TYR A 249 9.49 3.66 11.91
C TYR A 249 10.54 4.43 11.09
N SER A 250 10.63 4.16 9.78
CA SER A 250 11.67 4.75 8.91
C SER A 250 11.44 6.24 8.62
N ASN A 251 10.19 6.69 8.67
CA ASN A 251 9.83 8.09 8.41
C ASN A 251 9.48 8.79 9.71
N VAL A 252 10.25 9.79 10.06
CA VAL A 252 9.97 10.66 11.21
C VAL A 252 9.55 12.02 10.66
N THR A 253 8.33 12.44 10.99
CA THR A 253 7.80 13.77 10.66
C THR A 253 7.48 14.50 11.95
N ALA A 254 7.97 15.72 12.07
CA ALA A 254 7.69 16.59 13.20
C ALA A 254 7.41 18.01 12.70
N LEU A 255 6.53 18.71 13.40
CA LEU A 255 6.23 20.12 13.18
C LEU A 255 6.25 20.81 14.54
N ASN A 256 7.00 21.91 14.65
CA ASN A 256 7.17 22.66 15.91
C ASN A 256 7.67 21.80 17.08
N GLY A 257 8.42 20.72 16.81
CA GLY A 257 8.91 19.80 17.85
C GLY A 257 7.93 18.70 18.28
N PHE A 258 6.70 18.71 17.78
CA PHE A 258 5.69 17.70 18.05
C PHE A 258 5.59 16.67 16.89
N PRO A 259 5.19 15.41 17.17
CA PRO A 259 4.88 14.45 16.12
C PRO A 259 3.83 15.02 15.17
N ALA A 260 4.03 14.82 13.87
CA ALA A 260 3.13 15.36 12.85
C ALA A 260 2.89 14.35 11.74
N SER A 261 1.78 14.48 11.03
CA SER A 261 1.52 13.82 9.78
C SER A 261 1.09 14.84 8.72
N GLY A 262 1.37 14.55 7.46
CA GLY A 262 1.09 15.45 6.36
C GLY A 262 0.07 14.88 5.39
N ILE A 263 -0.64 15.78 4.74
CA ILE A 263 -1.53 15.50 3.62
C ILE A 263 -1.10 16.34 2.42
N SER A 264 -0.95 15.72 1.27
CA SER A 264 -0.70 16.42 0.01
C SER A 264 -1.94 16.31 -0.87
N ILE A 265 -2.31 17.43 -1.44
CA ILE A 265 -3.49 17.58 -2.31
C ILE A 265 -2.98 17.95 -3.70
N GLN A 266 -3.42 17.20 -4.68
CA GLN A 266 -3.07 17.43 -6.08
C GLN A 266 -4.25 18.00 -6.83
N LEU A 267 -3.97 18.86 -7.80
CA LEU A 267 -4.98 19.47 -8.65
C LEU A 267 -5.48 18.48 -9.69
N ALA A 268 -6.78 18.45 -9.95
CA ALA A 268 -7.31 17.73 -11.08
C ALA A 268 -6.89 18.43 -12.40
N SER A 269 -6.66 17.65 -13.44
CA SER A 269 -6.26 18.19 -14.76
C SER A 269 -7.31 19.21 -15.26
N GLY A 270 -6.86 20.39 -15.65
CA GLY A 270 -7.73 21.47 -16.15
C GLY A 270 -8.54 22.20 -15.07
N ALA A 271 -8.35 21.92 -13.80
CA ALA A 271 -9.04 22.62 -12.71
C ALA A 271 -8.35 23.95 -12.37
N ASN A 272 -9.11 24.89 -11.84
CA ASN A 272 -8.57 26.18 -11.41
C ASN A 272 -7.94 26.06 -10.00
N ALA A 273 -6.61 26.21 -9.93
CA ALA A 273 -5.84 26.04 -8.69
C ALA A 273 -6.29 27.00 -7.57
N VAL A 274 -6.58 28.25 -7.87
CA VAL A 274 -6.99 29.25 -6.88
C VAL A 274 -8.37 28.93 -6.31
N ALA A 275 -9.34 28.62 -7.20
CA ALA A 275 -10.68 28.27 -6.78
C ALA A 275 -10.70 26.97 -5.94
N THR A 276 -9.96 25.94 -6.39
CA THR A 276 -9.84 24.67 -5.66
C THR A 276 -9.16 24.86 -4.31
N SER A 277 -8.07 25.63 -4.24
CA SER A 277 -7.38 25.94 -2.99
C SER A 277 -8.29 26.62 -1.96
N ASN A 278 -9.15 27.54 -2.40
CA ASN A 278 -10.10 28.22 -1.51
C ASN A 278 -11.15 27.25 -0.97
N ARG A 279 -11.71 26.37 -1.84
CA ARG A 279 -12.68 25.34 -1.40
C ARG A 279 -12.09 24.34 -0.42
N VAL A 280 -10.81 24.02 -0.56
CA VAL A 280 -10.13 23.11 0.38
C VAL A 280 -9.89 23.77 1.74
N LYS A 281 -9.76 25.10 1.79
CA LYS A 281 -9.55 25.85 3.05
C LYS A 281 -10.84 26.13 3.83
N GLU A 282 -11.99 26.07 3.19
CA GLU A 282 -13.32 26.20 3.81
C GLU A 282 -13.71 24.91 4.54
#